data_85d04a304c54c67cc00301849f983337
#
_entry.id   85d04a304c54c67cc00301849f983337
#
_cell.length_a   1.000
_cell.length_b   1.000
_cell.length_c   1.000
_cell.angle_alpha   90.00
_cell.angle_beta   90.00
_cell.angle_gamma   90.00
#
_symmetry.space_group_name_H-M   'P 1'
#
loop_
_entity.id
_entity.type
_entity.pdbx_description
1 polymer ?
#
loop_
_entity_poly.entity_id
_entity_poly.type
_entity_poly.pdbx_seq_one_letter_code
_entity_poly.pdbx_strand_id
1 'polypeptide(L)'
;IIFIDELHTLVGAGAAEGSIDASNMLKPALSRGEIQCIGATTLDEYRKHIEKDGALKRRFQPIHVQPPSTDETVRIIQGLRDRYEEHHGVEITEDAIVEAVKLADRYITDRFLPDKAIDLIDETGSRAKLQTYALPTELKALEQELKKISRDKELAISMQNFEEAVRHREEEERLRKLLDESKREWKKNQEKHKPTIGKEEVAYVVSKMTGIPLFKLEEEESNKLLRMEEFLHKRVIGQNEAISAVARAIRRSRAGLKEAKKPIGSFIFLGPTGVGKTELARTLAEFLFNSEDALIRIDMSEYQEKFTSSRLFGAPPGYVGYEEGGQLTEKVRRRPYSVVLFDEIEKAHPDVFNVLLQVLDDGVLTDSLGRKVDFKNTVVIMTSNIGTKMIQKGVSLGFQNDEKGGQALRRKEDVMGELKRSFSPEFLNRIDEIVIFHSLEKEHLIHILDILLHELNLRLIDKSVSIEVDDEVKQWLIKE
;
A
#
# COMPACT_ATOMS: atom_id res chain seq x y z
N ILE A 1 -44.55 7.59 8.02
CA ILE A 1 -43.16 7.35 8.46
C ILE A 1 -42.24 8.16 7.55
N ILE A 2 -41.37 8.95 8.14
CA ILE A 2 -40.38 9.75 7.41
C ILE A 2 -39.03 9.05 7.57
N PHE A 3 -38.31 8.84 6.47
CA PHE A 3 -36.91 8.39 6.49
C PHE A 3 -36.02 9.61 6.28
N ILE A 4 -35.02 9.77 7.15
CA ILE A 4 -34.04 10.86 7.10
C ILE A 4 -32.67 10.21 7.06
N ASP A 5 -32.02 10.33 5.90
CA ASP A 5 -30.63 9.93 5.75
C ASP A 5 -29.74 11.03 6.33
N GLU A 6 -28.57 10.65 6.86
CA GLU A 6 -27.63 11.55 7.53
C GLU A 6 -28.31 12.46 8.58
N LEU A 7 -29.08 11.86 9.49
CA LEU A 7 -29.86 12.57 10.51
C LEU A 7 -29.04 13.64 11.27
N HIS A 8 -27.74 13.43 11.41
CA HIS A 8 -26.81 14.37 12.06
C HIS A 8 -26.71 15.72 11.35
N THR A 9 -26.94 15.78 10.03
CA THR A 9 -26.89 17.05 9.27
C THR A 9 -27.99 18.00 9.69
N LEU A 10 -29.13 17.49 10.12
CA LEU A 10 -30.23 18.32 10.64
C LEU A 10 -29.94 18.90 12.00
N VAL A 11 -29.04 18.27 12.80
CA VAL A 11 -28.70 18.70 14.17
C VAL A 11 -27.52 19.66 14.16
N GLY A 12 -26.62 19.56 13.18
CA GLY A 12 -25.41 20.39 13.07
C GLY A 12 -25.59 21.70 12.31
N ALA A 13 -26.68 21.88 11.59
CA ALA A 13 -26.92 23.06 10.74
C ALA A 13 -27.15 24.38 11.52
N GLY A 14 -27.29 24.33 12.86
CA GLY A 14 -27.55 25.48 13.70
C GLY A 14 -26.34 26.32 14.14
N ALA A 15 -25.14 26.01 13.70
CA ALA A 15 -23.92 26.71 14.11
C ALA A 15 -23.65 28.03 13.33
N ALA A 16 -24.36 28.30 12.24
CA ALA A 16 -24.28 29.56 11.52
C ALA A 16 -25.44 30.49 11.97
N GLU A 17 -25.11 31.66 12.45
CA GLU A 17 -26.10 32.69 12.82
C GLU A 17 -27.05 32.96 11.65
N GLY A 18 -28.34 32.59 11.81
CA GLY A 18 -29.40 32.83 10.84
C GLY A 18 -29.92 31.59 10.08
N SER A 19 -29.40 30.38 10.26
CA SER A 19 -30.00 29.17 9.70
C SER A 19 -31.14 28.67 10.60
N ILE A 20 -32.31 28.40 10.01
CA ILE A 20 -33.42 27.76 10.70
C ILE A 20 -32.99 26.35 11.07
N ASP A 21 -32.81 26.11 12.37
CA ASP A 21 -32.45 24.78 12.88
C ASP A 21 -33.62 23.82 12.64
N ALA A 22 -33.51 23.00 11.55
CA ALA A 22 -34.52 22.02 11.17
C ALA A 22 -34.81 21.03 12.32
N SER A 23 -33.83 20.80 13.18
CA SER A 23 -34.00 20.00 14.40
C SER A 23 -35.05 20.61 15.35
N ASN A 24 -35.08 21.92 15.51
CA ASN A 24 -36.05 22.60 16.38
C ASN A 24 -37.47 22.52 15.80
N MET A 25 -37.64 22.39 14.49
CA MET A 25 -38.95 22.18 13.88
C MET A 25 -39.44 20.72 14.03
N LEU A 26 -38.55 19.75 13.97
CA LEU A 26 -38.90 18.34 14.10
C LEU A 26 -39.14 17.90 15.55
N LYS A 27 -38.42 18.46 16.52
CA LYS A 27 -38.50 18.09 17.93
C LYS A 27 -39.95 18.18 18.51
N PRO A 28 -40.78 19.19 18.23
CA PRO A 28 -42.16 19.25 18.70
C PRO A 28 -43.04 18.17 18.09
N ALA A 29 -42.94 17.96 16.77
CA ALA A 29 -43.76 16.96 16.05
C ALA A 29 -43.44 15.53 16.48
N LEU A 30 -42.13 15.21 16.66
CA LEU A 30 -41.69 13.93 17.21
C LEU A 30 -42.17 13.77 18.68
N SER A 31 -42.18 14.84 19.47
CA SER A 31 -42.64 14.78 20.87
C SER A 31 -44.10 14.48 21.02
N ARG A 32 -44.94 15.00 20.11
CA ARG A 32 -46.37 14.80 20.12
C ARG A 32 -46.82 13.52 19.43
N GLY A 33 -45.87 12.77 18.85
CA GLY A 33 -46.17 11.54 18.10
C GLY A 33 -46.87 11.80 16.77
N GLU A 34 -46.83 13.03 16.26
CA GLU A 34 -47.50 13.43 15.00
C GLU A 34 -46.77 12.78 13.78
N ILE A 35 -45.45 12.55 13.95
CA ILE A 35 -44.62 11.90 12.93
C ILE A 35 -43.82 10.76 13.56
N GLN A 36 -43.68 9.68 12.77
CA GLN A 36 -42.72 8.61 13.02
C GLN A 36 -41.55 8.80 12.08
N CYS A 37 -40.32 8.72 12.64
CA CYS A 37 -39.11 8.97 11.90
C CYS A 37 -38.12 7.80 12.04
N ILE A 38 -37.54 7.39 10.92
CA ILE A 38 -36.39 6.49 10.85
C ILE A 38 -35.22 7.34 10.40
N GLY A 39 -34.21 7.53 11.27
CA GLY A 39 -32.99 8.27 10.94
C GLY A 39 -31.81 7.35 10.75
N ALA A 40 -31.08 7.52 9.67
CA ALA A 40 -29.81 6.85 9.46
C ALA A 40 -28.64 7.79 9.76
N THR A 41 -27.58 7.28 10.38
CA THR A 41 -26.35 8.05 10.68
C THR A 41 -25.21 7.09 11.01
N THR A 42 -23.97 7.57 11.01
CA THR A 42 -22.82 6.81 11.48
C THR A 42 -22.72 6.81 13.00
N LEU A 43 -22.00 5.85 13.58
CA LEU A 43 -21.80 5.78 15.04
C LEU A 43 -21.07 7.02 15.58
N ASP A 44 -20.11 7.52 14.83
CA ASP A 44 -19.32 8.68 15.25
C ASP A 44 -20.14 9.96 15.23
N GLU A 45 -20.95 10.16 14.19
CA GLU A 45 -21.84 11.32 14.08
C GLU A 45 -23.01 11.22 15.08
N TYR A 46 -23.50 9.99 15.35
CA TYR A 46 -24.48 9.76 16.42
C TYR A 46 -23.95 10.23 17.77
N ARG A 47 -22.72 9.82 18.13
CA ARG A 47 -22.08 10.24 19.41
C ARG A 47 -21.84 11.74 19.48
N LYS A 48 -21.42 12.37 18.37
CA LYS A 48 -21.10 13.79 18.32
C LYS A 48 -22.34 14.67 18.41
N HIS A 49 -23.40 14.31 17.72
CA HIS A 49 -24.55 15.19 17.47
C HIS A 49 -25.84 14.71 18.15
N ILE A 50 -26.21 13.44 18.05
CA ILE A 50 -27.49 12.94 18.55
C ILE A 50 -27.41 12.61 20.04
N GLU A 51 -26.37 11.91 20.47
CA GLU A 51 -26.25 11.46 21.87
C GLU A 51 -26.06 12.64 22.84
N LYS A 52 -25.43 13.70 22.41
CA LYS A 52 -25.25 14.93 23.22
C LYS A 52 -26.54 15.76 23.34
N ASP A 53 -27.47 15.62 22.38
CA ASP A 53 -28.76 16.31 22.46
C ASP A 53 -29.75 15.46 23.28
N GLY A 54 -29.94 15.80 24.53
CA GLY A 54 -30.84 15.08 25.44
C GLY A 54 -32.31 15.02 24.97
N ALA A 55 -32.71 15.93 24.08
CA ALA A 55 -34.06 15.92 23.53
C ALA A 55 -34.22 14.89 22.41
N LEU A 56 -33.21 14.72 21.56
CA LEU A 56 -33.19 13.71 20.49
C LEU A 56 -32.91 12.32 21.04
N LYS A 57 -31.96 12.18 21.95
CA LYS A 57 -31.61 10.90 22.61
C LYS A 57 -32.85 10.20 23.23
N ARG A 58 -33.79 10.98 23.78
CA ARG A 58 -35.01 10.42 24.37
C ARG A 58 -36.10 10.03 23.36
N ARG A 59 -35.93 10.43 22.08
CA ARG A 59 -36.94 10.26 21.04
C ARG A 59 -36.56 9.24 19.97
N PHE A 60 -35.26 8.98 19.85
CA PHE A 60 -34.72 7.97 18.94
C PHE A 60 -34.17 6.76 19.72
N GLN A 61 -34.67 5.58 19.35
CA GLN A 61 -34.10 4.31 19.81
C GLN A 61 -32.97 3.93 18.85
N PRO A 62 -31.71 3.85 19.31
CA PRO A 62 -30.62 3.42 18.44
C PRO A 62 -30.74 1.95 18.09
N ILE A 63 -30.65 1.64 16.80
CA ILE A 63 -30.61 0.27 16.27
C ILE A 63 -29.25 0.15 15.57
N HIS A 64 -28.42 -0.74 16.09
CA HIS A 64 -27.08 -0.95 15.54
C HIS A 64 -27.14 -1.98 14.41
N VAL A 65 -26.86 -1.53 13.19
CA VAL A 65 -26.79 -2.39 12.00
C VAL A 65 -25.36 -2.92 11.87
N GLN A 66 -25.20 -4.23 11.98
CA GLN A 66 -23.91 -4.89 11.79
C GLN A 66 -23.58 -5.06 10.31
N PRO A 67 -22.28 -5.00 9.92
CA PRO A 67 -21.89 -5.36 8.56
C PRO A 67 -22.29 -6.82 8.26
N PRO A 68 -22.74 -7.13 7.04
CA PRO A 68 -23.05 -8.50 6.64
C PRO A 68 -21.76 -9.35 6.58
N SER A 69 -21.93 -10.65 6.72
CA SER A 69 -20.87 -11.63 6.48
C SER A 69 -20.47 -11.69 5.00
N THR A 70 -19.35 -12.34 4.71
CA THR A 70 -18.90 -12.57 3.32
C THR A 70 -19.96 -13.33 2.51
N ASP A 71 -20.58 -14.37 3.07
CA ASP A 71 -21.60 -15.17 2.38
C ASP A 71 -22.89 -14.38 2.12
N GLU A 72 -23.30 -13.55 3.07
CA GLU A 72 -24.44 -12.65 2.89
C GLU A 72 -24.15 -11.59 1.83
N THR A 73 -22.92 -11.06 1.83
CA THR A 73 -22.48 -10.08 0.82
C THR A 73 -22.48 -10.67 -0.59
N VAL A 74 -22.05 -11.91 -0.77
CA VAL A 74 -22.15 -12.61 -2.06
C VAL A 74 -23.60 -12.65 -2.55
N ARG A 75 -24.55 -13.01 -1.67
CA ARG A 75 -25.98 -13.04 -2.03
C ARG A 75 -26.54 -11.65 -2.36
N ILE A 76 -26.09 -10.62 -1.65
CA ILE A 76 -26.48 -9.22 -1.94
C ILE A 76 -26.02 -8.83 -3.35
N ILE A 77 -24.75 -9.10 -3.69
CA ILE A 77 -24.20 -8.76 -5.00
C ILE A 77 -24.85 -9.60 -6.11
N GLN A 78 -25.13 -10.88 -5.87
CA GLN A 78 -25.89 -11.72 -6.81
C GLN A 78 -27.27 -11.10 -7.12
N GLY A 79 -27.96 -10.56 -6.11
CA GLY A 79 -29.25 -9.87 -6.31
C GLY A 79 -29.12 -8.52 -7.05
N LEU A 80 -27.94 -7.91 -7.07
CA LEU A 80 -27.66 -6.65 -7.78
C LEU A 80 -27.06 -6.87 -9.17
N ARG A 81 -26.62 -8.09 -9.48
CA ARG A 81 -25.86 -8.46 -10.68
C ARG A 81 -26.47 -7.94 -11.96
N ASP A 82 -27.76 -8.24 -12.20
CA ASP A 82 -28.44 -7.89 -13.45
C ASP A 82 -28.41 -6.37 -13.70
N ARG A 83 -28.54 -5.57 -12.64
CA ARG A 83 -28.53 -4.09 -12.75
C ARG A 83 -27.14 -3.58 -13.13
N TYR A 84 -26.07 -4.15 -12.56
CA TYR A 84 -24.70 -3.78 -12.90
C TYR A 84 -24.31 -4.26 -14.29
N GLU A 85 -24.74 -5.46 -14.69
CA GLU A 85 -24.55 -5.99 -16.05
C GLU A 85 -25.22 -5.11 -17.10
N GLU A 86 -26.45 -4.66 -16.84
CA GLU A 86 -27.19 -3.76 -17.74
C GLU A 86 -26.52 -2.38 -17.81
N HIS A 87 -26.12 -1.82 -16.65
CA HIS A 87 -25.52 -0.48 -16.58
C HIS A 87 -24.17 -0.42 -17.31
N HIS A 88 -23.31 -1.40 -17.09
CA HIS A 88 -21.98 -1.43 -17.69
C HIS A 88 -21.93 -2.11 -19.05
N GLY A 89 -22.95 -2.87 -19.43
CA GLY A 89 -22.98 -3.65 -20.68
C GLY A 89 -21.99 -4.81 -20.67
N VAL A 90 -21.82 -5.46 -19.54
CA VAL A 90 -20.86 -6.55 -19.27
C VAL A 90 -21.62 -7.80 -18.78
N GLU A 91 -20.93 -8.93 -18.73
CA GLU A 91 -21.41 -10.15 -18.08
C GLU A 91 -20.50 -10.46 -16.88
N ILE A 92 -21.09 -10.66 -15.68
CA ILE A 92 -20.34 -10.89 -14.44
C ILE A 92 -20.49 -12.37 -14.05
N THR A 93 -19.37 -13.09 -13.99
CA THR A 93 -19.39 -14.50 -13.58
C THR A 93 -19.63 -14.64 -12.07
N GLU A 94 -20.20 -15.77 -11.64
CA GLU A 94 -20.37 -16.05 -10.21
C GLU A 94 -19.03 -16.10 -9.47
N ASP A 95 -18.02 -16.65 -10.11
CA ASP A 95 -16.65 -16.69 -9.60
C ASP A 95 -16.06 -15.30 -9.36
N ALA A 96 -16.37 -14.33 -10.23
CA ALA A 96 -15.95 -12.94 -10.05
C ALA A 96 -16.61 -12.29 -8.83
N ILE A 97 -17.87 -12.58 -8.56
CA ILE A 97 -18.60 -12.06 -7.38
C ILE A 97 -17.95 -12.62 -6.09
N VAL A 98 -17.75 -13.94 -6.04
CA VAL A 98 -17.14 -14.57 -4.87
C VAL A 98 -15.72 -14.03 -4.63
N GLU A 99 -14.94 -13.89 -5.70
CA GLU A 99 -13.59 -13.36 -5.63
C GLU A 99 -13.57 -11.88 -5.22
N ALA A 100 -14.50 -11.07 -5.74
CA ALA A 100 -14.63 -9.66 -5.37
C ALA A 100 -14.87 -9.49 -3.86
N VAL A 101 -15.79 -10.29 -3.29
CA VAL A 101 -16.06 -10.24 -1.85
C VAL A 101 -14.85 -10.65 -1.02
N LYS A 102 -14.16 -11.74 -1.40
CA LYS A 102 -12.97 -12.24 -0.71
C LYS A 102 -11.82 -11.22 -0.77
N LEU A 103 -11.54 -10.70 -1.96
CA LEU A 103 -10.46 -9.74 -2.16
C LEU A 103 -10.79 -8.39 -1.48
N ALA A 104 -12.03 -7.91 -1.57
CA ALA A 104 -12.45 -6.71 -0.88
C ALA A 104 -12.34 -6.86 0.64
N ASP A 105 -12.77 -7.99 1.19
CA ASP A 105 -12.70 -8.22 2.63
C ASP A 105 -11.26 -8.29 3.13
N ARG A 106 -10.37 -8.93 2.37
CA ARG A 106 -8.97 -9.14 2.74
C ARG A 106 -8.10 -7.90 2.50
N TYR A 107 -8.33 -7.14 1.43
CA TYR A 107 -7.38 -6.13 0.95
C TYR A 107 -7.89 -4.69 1.05
N ILE A 108 -9.20 -4.46 1.16
CA ILE A 108 -9.79 -3.12 1.34
C ILE A 108 -10.21 -2.98 2.80
N THR A 109 -9.42 -2.25 3.58
CA THR A 109 -9.57 -2.15 5.05
C THR A 109 -10.23 -0.86 5.53
N ASP A 110 -10.40 0.13 4.65
CA ASP A 110 -10.95 1.45 4.96
C ASP A 110 -12.48 1.52 4.92
N ARG A 111 -13.15 0.47 4.45
CA ARG A 111 -14.62 0.39 4.30
C ARG A 111 -15.15 -0.96 4.77
N PHE A 112 -16.46 -1.03 4.98
CA PHE A 112 -17.14 -2.24 5.41
C PHE A 112 -17.83 -2.96 4.24
N LEU A 113 -18.09 -4.24 4.40
CA LEU A 113 -19.01 -4.97 3.54
C LEU A 113 -20.45 -4.46 3.81
N PRO A 114 -21.32 -4.40 2.80
CA PRO A 114 -21.12 -4.85 1.40
C PRO A 114 -20.48 -3.80 0.49
N ASP A 115 -20.42 -2.53 0.89
CA ASP A 115 -20.09 -1.38 0.03
C ASP A 115 -18.75 -1.56 -0.70
N LYS A 116 -17.68 -1.94 0.02
CA LYS A 116 -16.37 -2.14 -0.60
C LYS A 116 -16.35 -3.20 -1.70
N ALA A 117 -17.20 -4.22 -1.63
CA ALA A 117 -17.30 -5.26 -2.64
C ALA A 117 -18.20 -4.82 -3.81
N ILE A 118 -19.23 -4.04 -3.53
CA ILE A 118 -20.08 -3.41 -4.55
C ILE A 118 -19.26 -2.41 -5.38
N ASP A 119 -18.52 -1.52 -4.73
CA ASP A 119 -17.62 -0.55 -5.39
C ASP A 119 -16.59 -1.26 -6.29
N LEU A 120 -16.07 -2.40 -5.83
CA LEU A 120 -15.11 -3.19 -6.61
C LEU A 120 -15.74 -3.77 -7.88
N ILE A 121 -16.97 -4.26 -7.82
CA ILE A 121 -17.70 -4.75 -8.99
C ILE A 121 -18.02 -3.61 -9.94
N ASP A 122 -18.45 -2.46 -9.42
CA ASP A 122 -18.76 -1.26 -10.19
C ASP A 122 -17.53 -0.74 -10.94
N GLU A 123 -16.39 -0.61 -10.27
CA GLU A 123 -15.12 -0.18 -10.86
C GLU A 123 -14.62 -1.19 -11.91
N THR A 124 -14.77 -2.51 -11.63
CA THR A 124 -14.39 -3.56 -12.58
C THR A 124 -15.27 -3.50 -13.83
N GLY A 125 -16.58 -3.28 -13.67
CA GLY A 125 -17.53 -3.09 -14.77
C GLY A 125 -17.20 -1.87 -15.61
N SER A 126 -16.97 -0.74 -14.97
CA SER A 126 -16.59 0.52 -15.61
C SER A 126 -15.32 0.36 -16.43
N ARG A 127 -14.31 -0.32 -15.89
CA ARG A 127 -13.06 -0.58 -16.59
C ARG A 127 -13.23 -1.51 -17.78
N ALA A 128 -13.96 -2.62 -17.64
CA ALA A 128 -14.24 -3.55 -18.73
C ALA A 128 -14.93 -2.82 -19.89
N LYS A 129 -15.90 -1.96 -19.57
CA LYS A 129 -16.57 -1.08 -20.54
C LYS A 129 -15.57 -0.16 -21.25
N LEU A 130 -14.71 0.55 -20.50
CA LEU A 130 -13.71 1.44 -21.07
C LEU A 130 -12.70 0.71 -21.99
N GLN A 131 -12.28 -0.50 -21.62
CA GLN A 131 -11.40 -1.31 -22.46
C GLN A 131 -12.07 -1.72 -23.77
N THR A 132 -13.36 -2.04 -23.73
CA THR A 132 -14.13 -2.38 -24.92
C THR A 132 -14.34 -1.17 -25.83
N TYR A 133 -14.49 0.04 -25.27
CA TYR A 133 -14.59 1.28 -26.03
C TYR A 133 -13.24 1.83 -26.53
N ALA A 134 -12.12 1.27 -26.09
CA ALA A 134 -10.80 1.67 -26.58
C ALA A 134 -10.65 1.28 -28.06
N LEU A 135 -10.41 2.27 -28.92
CA LEU A 135 -10.15 2.04 -30.34
C LEU A 135 -8.99 1.07 -30.54
N PRO A 136 -9.13 0.02 -31.36
CA PRO A 136 -8.05 -0.90 -31.72
C PRO A 136 -6.83 -0.14 -32.24
N THR A 137 -5.65 -0.71 -32.01
CA THR A 137 -4.38 -0.09 -32.43
C THR A 137 -4.35 0.16 -33.94
N GLU A 138 -4.98 -0.71 -34.73
CA GLU A 138 -5.10 -0.60 -36.19
C GLU A 138 -5.93 0.63 -36.60
N LEU A 139 -7.06 0.88 -35.92
CA LEU A 139 -7.88 2.06 -36.20
C LEU A 139 -7.18 3.36 -35.79
N LYS A 140 -6.41 3.33 -34.69
CA LYS A 140 -5.57 4.48 -34.29
C LYS A 140 -4.48 4.76 -35.31
N ALA A 141 -3.85 3.73 -35.86
CA ALA A 141 -2.84 3.88 -36.90
C ALA A 141 -3.42 4.50 -38.16
N LEU A 142 -4.58 4.03 -38.62
CA LEU A 142 -5.29 4.63 -39.76
C LEU A 142 -5.70 6.08 -39.52
N GLU A 143 -6.12 6.45 -38.31
CA GLU A 143 -6.41 7.86 -37.98
C GLU A 143 -5.15 8.74 -38.00
N GLN A 144 -4.00 8.20 -37.56
CA GLN A 144 -2.74 8.92 -37.60
C GLN A 144 -2.25 9.12 -39.05
N GLU A 145 -2.39 8.08 -39.88
CA GLU A 145 -2.02 8.12 -41.29
C GLU A 145 -2.89 9.10 -42.06
N LEU A 146 -4.21 9.09 -41.83
CA LEU A 146 -5.16 10.05 -42.39
C LEU A 146 -4.79 11.50 -42.01
N LYS A 147 -4.43 11.76 -40.75
CA LYS A 147 -3.96 13.07 -40.30
C LYS A 147 -2.67 13.51 -40.99
N LYS A 148 -1.75 12.56 -41.25
CA LYS A 148 -0.50 12.85 -41.95
C LYS A 148 -0.78 13.24 -43.38
N ILE A 149 -1.54 12.45 -44.12
CA ILE A 149 -1.88 12.72 -45.53
C ILE A 149 -2.68 14.02 -45.67
N SER A 150 -3.59 14.34 -44.74
CA SER A 150 -4.30 15.61 -44.73
C SER A 150 -3.35 16.82 -44.59
N ARG A 151 -2.31 16.71 -43.74
CA ARG A 151 -1.26 17.74 -43.60
C ARG A 151 -0.41 17.86 -44.88
N ASP A 152 -0.01 16.71 -45.43
CA ASP A 152 0.80 16.70 -46.67
C ASP A 152 0.04 17.31 -47.85
N LYS A 153 -1.28 17.07 -47.95
CA LYS A 153 -2.17 17.73 -48.88
C LYS A 153 -2.19 19.28 -48.71
N GLU A 154 -2.36 19.75 -47.45
CA GLU A 154 -2.34 21.17 -47.13
C GLU A 154 -1.00 21.83 -47.51
N LEU A 155 0.11 21.15 -47.26
CA LEU A 155 1.46 21.59 -47.64
C LEU A 155 1.62 21.66 -49.18
N ALA A 156 1.17 20.62 -49.89
CA ALA A 156 1.22 20.58 -51.36
C ALA A 156 0.40 21.75 -51.98
N ILE A 157 -0.77 22.06 -51.42
CA ILE A 157 -1.59 23.20 -51.82
C ILE A 157 -0.85 24.53 -51.56
N SER A 158 -0.21 24.69 -50.40
CA SER A 158 0.52 25.91 -50.06
C SER A 158 1.75 26.12 -50.94
N MET A 159 2.36 25.03 -51.42
CA MET A 159 3.49 25.03 -52.35
C MET A 159 3.07 25.15 -53.85
N GLN A 160 1.75 25.25 -54.13
CA GLN A 160 1.17 25.29 -55.47
C GLN A 160 1.45 24.01 -56.30
N ASN A 161 1.77 22.88 -55.64
CA ASN A 161 1.96 21.61 -56.33
C ASN A 161 0.62 20.86 -56.42
N PHE A 162 -0.17 21.22 -57.43
CA PHE A 162 -1.54 20.70 -57.59
C PHE A 162 -1.59 19.22 -57.96
N GLU A 163 -0.57 18.67 -58.64
CA GLU A 163 -0.54 17.24 -58.95
C GLU A 163 -0.39 16.35 -57.70
N GLU A 164 0.50 16.74 -56.82
CA GLU A 164 0.63 16.03 -55.52
C GLU A 164 -0.60 16.22 -54.62
N ALA A 165 -1.18 17.43 -54.59
CA ALA A 165 -2.38 17.69 -53.83
C ALA A 165 -3.58 16.85 -54.28
N VAL A 166 -3.71 16.58 -55.60
CA VAL A 166 -4.75 15.67 -56.11
C VAL A 166 -4.51 14.22 -55.70
N ARG A 167 -3.25 13.73 -55.76
CA ARG A 167 -2.89 12.37 -55.30
C ARG A 167 -3.20 12.20 -53.79
N HIS A 168 -2.79 13.14 -52.96
CA HIS A 168 -3.06 13.08 -51.52
C HIS A 168 -4.55 13.19 -51.22
N ARG A 169 -5.34 13.89 -52.03
CA ARG A 169 -6.79 13.93 -51.90
C ARG A 169 -7.45 12.57 -52.19
N GLU A 170 -7.03 11.90 -53.24
CA GLU A 170 -7.55 10.56 -53.60
C GLU A 170 -7.21 9.54 -52.52
N GLU A 171 -6.02 9.62 -51.97
CA GLU A 171 -5.53 8.75 -50.89
C GLU A 171 -6.26 9.05 -49.56
N GLU A 172 -6.48 10.32 -49.24
CA GLU A 172 -7.32 10.75 -48.10
C GLU A 172 -8.75 10.22 -48.21
N GLU A 173 -9.40 10.31 -49.36
CA GLU A 173 -10.74 9.78 -49.56
C GLU A 173 -10.79 8.26 -49.44
N ARG A 174 -9.78 7.56 -49.92
CA ARG A 174 -9.66 6.10 -49.78
C ARG A 174 -9.51 5.67 -48.32
N LEU A 175 -8.58 6.28 -47.57
CA LEU A 175 -8.35 6.00 -46.19
C LEU A 175 -9.56 6.35 -45.31
N ARG A 176 -10.27 7.42 -45.64
CA ARG A 176 -11.47 7.83 -44.92
C ARG A 176 -12.60 6.82 -45.09
N LYS A 177 -12.81 6.27 -46.27
CA LYS A 177 -13.77 5.20 -46.51
C LYS A 177 -13.40 3.92 -45.72
N LEU A 178 -12.13 3.53 -45.79
CA LEU A 178 -11.65 2.36 -45.06
C LEU A 178 -11.82 2.52 -43.54
N LEU A 179 -11.52 3.70 -43.01
CA LEU A 179 -11.70 4.03 -41.59
C LEU A 179 -13.16 3.97 -41.18
N ASP A 180 -14.08 4.50 -41.99
CA ASP A 180 -15.52 4.49 -41.72
C ASP A 180 -16.10 3.08 -41.78
N GLU A 181 -15.68 2.26 -42.73
CA GLU A 181 -16.07 0.85 -42.82
C GLU A 181 -15.56 0.05 -41.62
N SER A 182 -14.28 0.17 -41.30
CA SER A 182 -13.69 -0.51 -40.15
C SER A 182 -14.30 -0.06 -38.81
N LYS A 183 -14.62 1.24 -38.66
CA LYS A 183 -15.37 1.72 -37.48
C LYS A 183 -16.79 1.17 -37.39
N ARG A 184 -17.48 0.98 -38.52
CA ARG A 184 -18.82 0.37 -38.53
C ARG A 184 -18.77 -1.11 -38.17
N GLU A 185 -17.81 -1.85 -38.70
CA GLU A 185 -17.60 -3.26 -38.36
C GLU A 185 -17.24 -3.44 -36.87
N TRP A 186 -16.35 -2.61 -36.38
CA TRP A 186 -15.96 -2.62 -34.97
C TRP A 186 -17.15 -2.35 -34.05
N LYS A 187 -18.00 -1.33 -34.34
CA LYS A 187 -19.22 -1.06 -33.58
C LYS A 187 -20.20 -2.24 -33.61
N LYS A 188 -20.41 -2.86 -34.76
CA LYS A 188 -21.30 -4.04 -34.89
C LYS A 188 -20.76 -5.23 -34.09
N ASN A 189 -19.47 -5.42 -34.02
CA ASN A 189 -18.87 -6.47 -33.23
C ASN A 189 -18.95 -6.19 -31.72
N GLN A 190 -18.84 -4.93 -31.29
CA GLN A 190 -19.03 -4.52 -29.90
C GLN A 190 -20.47 -4.80 -29.42
N GLU A 191 -21.48 -4.48 -30.22
CA GLU A 191 -22.88 -4.73 -29.83
C GLU A 191 -23.21 -6.22 -29.66
N LYS A 192 -22.42 -7.10 -30.27
CA LYS A 192 -22.64 -8.56 -30.22
C LYS A 192 -21.89 -9.26 -29.07
N HIS A 193 -20.84 -8.66 -28.55
CA HIS A 193 -19.96 -9.29 -27.54
C HIS A 193 -19.90 -8.41 -26.30
N LYS A 194 -20.65 -8.81 -25.27
CA LYS A 194 -20.50 -8.22 -23.94
C LYS A 194 -19.20 -8.74 -23.33
N PRO A 195 -18.31 -7.88 -22.83
CA PRO A 195 -17.12 -8.34 -22.12
C PRO A 195 -17.51 -9.10 -20.85
N THR A 196 -16.87 -10.22 -20.61
CA THR A 196 -17.09 -11.04 -19.42
C THR A 196 -16.09 -10.67 -18.34
N ILE A 197 -16.58 -10.41 -17.14
CA ILE A 197 -15.76 -10.14 -15.94
C ILE A 197 -15.57 -11.45 -15.20
N GLY A 198 -14.32 -11.90 -15.12
CA GLY A 198 -13.88 -13.05 -14.35
C GLY A 198 -13.06 -12.66 -13.10
N LYS A 199 -12.44 -13.66 -12.49
CA LYS A 199 -11.57 -13.46 -11.31
C LYS A 199 -10.36 -12.56 -11.59
N GLU A 200 -9.80 -12.67 -12.79
CA GLU A 200 -8.58 -11.95 -13.18
C GLU A 200 -8.84 -10.43 -13.29
N GLU A 201 -9.97 -10.02 -13.87
CA GLU A 201 -10.36 -8.62 -13.98
C GLU A 201 -10.55 -7.99 -12.60
N VAL A 202 -11.24 -8.71 -11.70
CA VAL A 202 -11.44 -8.28 -10.31
C VAL A 202 -10.10 -8.16 -9.58
N ALA A 203 -9.25 -9.17 -9.66
CA ALA A 203 -7.93 -9.16 -9.04
C ALA A 203 -7.06 -8.01 -9.57
N TYR A 204 -7.17 -7.71 -10.87
CA TYR A 204 -6.49 -6.56 -11.46
C TYR A 204 -6.93 -5.24 -10.82
N VAL A 205 -8.23 -5.01 -10.69
CA VAL A 205 -8.73 -3.75 -10.12
C VAL A 205 -8.30 -3.60 -8.67
N VAL A 206 -8.43 -4.66 -7.85
CA VAL A 206 -7.94 -4.64 -6.46
C VAL A 206 -6.44 -4.34 -6.42
N SER A 207 -5.65 -4.93 -7.30
CA SER A 207 -4.22 -4.65 -7.40
C SER A 207 -3.94 -3.17 -7.69
N LYS A 208 -4.72 -2.54 -8.56
CA LYS A 208 -4.58 -1.11 -8.86
C LYS A 208 -5.01 -0.22 -7.70
N MET A 209 -6.08 -0.60 -7.00
CA MET A 209 -6.57 0.16 -5.84
C MET A 209 -5.62 0.08 -4.64
N THR A 210 -5.05 -1.10 -4.41
CA THR A 210 -4.23 -1.38 -3.21
C THR A 210 -2.73 -1.29 -3.45
N GLY A 211 -2.29 -1.28 -4.72
CA GLY A 211 -0.88 -1.35 -5.09
C GLY A 211 -0.26 -2.75 -4.99
N ILE A 212 -1.07 -3.78 -4.68
CA ILE A 212 -0.60 -5.16 -4.50
C ILE A 212 -0.73 -5.90 -5.84
N PRO A 213 0.31 -6.58 -6.35
CA PRO A 213 0.23 -7.33 -7.59
C PRO A 213 -0.54 -8.64 -7.37
N LEU A 214 -1.87 -8.61 -7.53
CA LEU A 214 -2.76 -9.76 -7.30
C LEU A 214 -2.91 -10.69 -8.52
N PHE A 215 -2.35 -10.36 -9.69
CA PHE A 215 -2.61 -11.08 -10.94
C PHE A 215 -1.98 -12.46 -11.09
N LYS A 216 -1.07 -12.85 -10.15
CA LYS A 216 -0.20 -14.01 -10.38
C LYS A 216 0.06 -14.79 -9.09
N LEU A 217 -0.99 -14.99 -8.26
CA LEU A 217 -0.80 -15.18 -6.84
C LEU A 217 -0.53 -16.60 -6.33
N GLU A 218 -0.71 -17.68 -7.09
CA GLU A 218 -0.52 -19.02 -6.47
C GLU A 218 0.77 -19.73 -6.90
N GLU A 219 1.12 -19.74 -8.16
CA GLU A 219 2.36 -20.42 -8.60
C GLU A 219 3.56 -19.46 -8.69
N GLU A 220 3.35 -18.21 -9.12
CA GLU A 220 4.45 -17.24 -9.27
C GLU A 220 4.88 -16.64 -7.93
N GLU A 221 4.00 -16.48 -6.93
CA GLU A 221 4.39 -15.97 -5.61
C GLU A 221 5.33 -16.95 -4.91
N SER A 222 5.04 -18.24 -4.98
CA SER A 222 5.94 -19.28 -4.43
C SER A 222 7.31 -19.27 -5.12
N ASN A 223 7.34 -19.17 -6.45
CA ASN A 223 8.57 -19.07 -7.22
C ASN A 223 9.31 -17.75 -6.97
N LYS A 224 8.58 -16.63 -6.83
CA LYS A 224 9.14 -15.33 -6.47
C LYS A 224 9.79 -15.41 -5.10
N LEU A 225 9.12 -15.97 -4.08
CA LEU A 225 9.65 -16.12 -2.73
C LEU A 225 10.89 -17.04 -2.68
N LEU A 226 11.00 -18.03 -3.55
CA LEU A 226 12.21 -18.84 -3.67
C LEU A 226 13.42 -18.04 -4.17
N ARG A 227 13.20 -17.08 -5.08
CA ARG A 227 14.25 -16.19 -5.63
C ARG A 227 14.50 -14.94 -4.79
N MET A 228 13.85 -14.81 -3.61
CA MET A 228 13.97 -13.63 -2.76
C MET A 228 15.42 -13.32 -2.38
N GLU A 229 16.18 -14.32 -1.98
CA GLU A 229 17.59 -14.15 -1.59
C GLU A 229 18.42 -13.61 -2.76
N GLU A 230 18.24 -14.14 -3.96
CA GLU A 230 18.93 -13.65 -5.17
C GLU A 230 18.58 -12.18 -5.47
N PHE A 231 17.32 -11.81 -5.30
CA PHE A 231 16.90 -10.42 -5.52
C PHE A 231 17.50 -9.47 -4.49
N LEU A 232 17.48 -9.86 -3.21
CA LEU A 232 18.02 -9.03 -2.12
C LEU A 232 19.55 -8.88 -2.26
N HIS A 233 20.25 -9.91 -2.70
CA HIS A 233 21.70 -9.87 -2.94
C HIS A 233 22.14 -8.91 -4.06
N LYS A 234 21.27 -8.55 -4.99
CA LYS A 234 21.61 -7.57 -6.05
C LYS A 234 21.90 -6.18 -5.50
N ARG A 235 21.30 -5.81 -4.37
CA ARG A 235 21.44 -4.46 -3.75
C ARG A 235 22.16 -4.51 -2.40
N VAL A 236 22.00 -5.60 -1.65
CA VAL A 236 22.60 -5.75 -0.31
C VAL A 236 23.77 -6.72 -0.39
N ILE A 237 24.98 -6.18 -0.29
CA ILE A 237 26.22 -6.93 -0.48
C ILE A 237 26.79 -7.35 0.89
N GLY A 238 27.33 -8.57 0.96
CA GLY A 238 28.11 -9.07 2.11
C GLY A 238 27.30 -9.42 3.36
N GLN A 239 25.96 -9.53 3.32
CA GLN A 239 25.07 -9.81 4.46
C GLN A 239 24.27 -11.12 4.28
N ASN A 240 24.94 -12.21 3.88
CA ASN A 240 24.29 -13.46 3.49
C ASN A 240 23.42 -14.05 4.61
N GLU A 241 23.92 -14.06 5.86
CA GLU A 241 23.17 -14.60 6.99
C GLU A 241 21.90 -13.77 7.29
N ALA A 242 22.02 -12.45 7.20
CA ALA A 242 20.92 -11.52 7.43
C ALA A 242 19.80 -11.73 6.37
N ILE A 243 20.18 -11.79 5.10
CA ILE A 243 19.26 -12.01 3.98
C ILE A 243 18.54 -13.36 4.12
N SER A 244 19.29 -14.43 4.39
CA SER A 244 18.72 -15.78 4.57
C SER A 244 17.78 -15.86 5.77
N ALA A 245 18.08 -15.18 6.89
CA ALA A 245 17.22 -15.15 8.07
C ALA A 245 15.88 -14.46 7.77
N VAL A 246 15.91 -13.29 7.13
CA VAL A 246 14.73 -12.52 6.72
C VAL A 246 13.89 -13.34 5.72
N ALA A 247 14.52 -13.91 4.68
CA ALA A 247 13.84 -14.68 3.66
C ALA A 247 13.12 -15.90 4.24
N ARG A 248 13.77 -16.64 5.16
CA ARG A 248 13.16 -17.79 5.84
C ARG A 248 11.96 -17.38 6.70
N ALA A 249 12.05 -16.30 7.46
CA ALA A 249 10.96 -15.81 8.29
C ALA A 249 9.74 -15.40 7.44
N ILE A 250 9.95 -14.69 6.34
CA ILE A 250 8.88 -14.29 5.44
C ILE A 250 8.25 -15.49 4.74
N ARG A 251 9.05 -16.46 4.26
CA ARG A 251 8.52 -17.70 3.68
C ARG A 251 7.66 -18.48 4.67
N ARG A 252 8.08 -18.60 5.94
CA ARG A 252 7.26 -19.24 7.00
C ARG A 252 5.92 -18.55 7.20
N SER A 253 5.93 -17.23 7.22
CA SER A 253 4.71 -16.43 7.37
C SER A 253 3.75 -16.62 6.20
N ARG A 254 4.26 -16.56 4.97
CA ARG A 254 3.47 -16.73 3.75
C ARG A 254 2.96 -18.15 3.55
N ALA A 255 3.66 -19.15 4.05
CA ALA A 255 3.21 -20.54 4.07
C ALA A 255 2.07 -20.81 5.09
N GLY A 256 1.57 -19.80 5.77
CA GLY A 256 0.47 -19.95 6.73
C GLY A 256 0.88 -20.57 8.08
N LEU A 257 2.17 -20.70 8.34
CA LEU A 257 2.70 -21.28 9.60
C LEU A 257 2.71 -20.29 10.76
N LYS A 258 2.31 -19.05 10.53
CA LYS A 258 2.21 -17.97 11.50
C LYS A 258 0.74 -17.64 11.80
N GLU A 259 0.46 -17.13 12.98
CA GLU A 259 -0.88 -16.64 13.33
C GLU A 259 -1.32 -15.52 12.40
N ALA A 260 -2.51 -15.66 11.79
CA ALA A 260 -3.05 -14.71 10.82
C ALA A 260 -3.29 -13.28 11.38
N LYS A 261 -3.26 -13.12 12.69
CA LYS A 261 -3.43 -11.84 13.36
C LYS A 261 -2.16 -10.99 13.39
N LYS A 262 -0.98 -11.59 13.32
CA LYS A 262 0.32 -10.91 13.46
C LYS A 262 0.81 -10.30 12.14
N PRO A 263 1.69 -9.29 12.17
CA PRO A 263 2.37 -8.78 10.98
C PRO A 263 3.06 -9.90 10.18
N ILE A 264 3.29 -9.71 8.87
CA ILE A 264 3.99 -10.68 7.99
C ILE A 264 5.33 -11.09 8.60
N GLY A 265 6.08 -10.11 9.13
CA GLY A 265 7.35 -10.34 9.80
C GLY A 265 7.68 -9.22 10.76
N SER A 266 8.39 -9.56 11.84
CA SER A 266 8.90 -8.61 12.83
C SER A 266 10.38 -8.88 13.08
N PHE A 267 11.23 -7.86 12.83
CA PHE A 267 12.68 -8.01 12.82
C PHE A 267 13.37 -6.94 13.64
N ILE A 268 14.47 -7.31 14.33
CA ILE A 268 15.44 -6.35 14.85
C ILE A 268 16.74 -6.52 14.06
N PHE A 269 17.19 -5.46 13.39
CA PHE A 269 18.44 -5.39 12.67
C PHE A 269 19.51 -4.74 13.53
N LEU A 270 20.53 -5.49 13.90
CA LEU A 270 21.63 -5.06 14.75
C LEU A 270 22.90 -4.91 13.95
N GLY A 271 23.67 -3.88 14.21
CA GLY A 271 24.99 -3.69 13.60
C GLY A 271 25.39 -2.24 13.45
N PRO A 272 26.63 -1.97 13.01
CA PRO A 272 27.15 -0.62 12.80
C PRO A 272 26.31 0.20 11.82
N THR A 273 26.49 1.51 11.82
CA THR A 273 25.97 2.38 10.77
C THR A 273 26.64 2.07 9.43
N GLY A 274 25.89 2.19 8.33
CA GLY A 274 26.44 2.03 6.97
C GLY A 274 26.58 0.59 6.47
N VAL A 275 26.17 -0.44 7.21
CA VAL A 275 26.30 -1.85 6.80
C VAL A 275 25.12 -2.40 5.94
N GLY A 276 24.14 -1.54 5.59
CA GLY A 276 23.04 -1.92 4.71
C GLY A 276 21.72 -2.25 5.39
N LYS A 277 21.52 -1.95 6.70
CA LYS A 277 20.26 -2.21 7.44
C LYS A 277 19.04 -1.56 6.76
N THR A 278 19.13 -0.27 6.48
CA THR A 278 18.05 0.50 5.83
C THR A 278 17.87 0.09 4.37
N GLU A 279 18.95 -0.27 3.68
CA GLU A 279 18.90 -0.73 2.30
C GLU A 279 18.19 -2.08 2.17
N LEU A 280 18.42 -3.01 3.10
CA LEU A 280 17.68 -4.27 3.14
C LEU A 280 16.17 -4.04 3.35
N ALA A 281 15.80 -3.09 4.21
CA ALA A 281 14.39 -2.75 4.43
C ALA A 281 13.75 -2.15 3.16
N ARG A 282 14.48 -1.29 2.41
CA ARG A 282 14.03 -0.69 1.16
C ARG A 282 13.87 -1.74 0.06
N THR A 283 14.89 -2.57 -0.13
CA THR A 283 14.88 -3.66 -1.13
C THR A 283 13.78 -4.68 -0.82
N LEU A 284 13.49 -4.92 0.47
CA LEU A 284 12.40 -5.78 0.90
C LEU A 284 11.04 -5.18 0.55
N ALA A 285 10.85 -3.87 0.71
CA ALA A 285 9.63 -3.17 0.31
C ALA A 285 9.41 -3.27 -1.20
N GLU A 286 10.45 -3.05 -1.99
CA GLU A 286 10.42 -3.21 -3.44
C GLU A 286 10.07 -4.65 -3.85
N PHE A 287 10.70 -5.64 -3.20
CA PHE A 287 10.45 -7.05 -3.51
C PHE A 287 9.02 -7.49 -3.17
N LEU A 288 8.53 -7.17 -1.97
CA LEU A 288 7.23 -7.63 -1.49
C LEU A 288 6.07 -6.85 -2.11
N PHE A 289 6.24 -5.53 -2.30
CA PHE A 289 5.16 -4.61 -2.67
C PHE A 289 5.39 -3.90 -3.99
N ASN A 290 6.45 -4.25 -4.73
CA ASN A 290 6.83 -3.71 -6.04
C ASN A 290 7.02 -2.19 -6.08
N SER A 291 7.33 -1.58 -4.93
CA SER A 291 7.59 -0.14 -4.81
C SER A 291 8.51 0.14 -3.63
N GLU A 292 9.57 0.90 -3.86
CA GLU A 292 10.42 1.42 -2.78
C GLU A 292 9.65 2.39 -1.86
N ASP A 293 8.64 3.07 -2.39
CA ASP A 293 7.75 3.96 -1.64
C ASP A 293 6.85 3.23 -0.63
N ALA A 294 6.78 1.89 -0.71
CA ALA A 294 6.12 1.09 0.31
C ALA A 294 6.93 1.00 1.62
N LEU A 295 8.08 1.67 1.72
CA LEU A 295 8.83 1.83 2.95
C LEU A 295 8.33 3.05 3.75
N ILE A 296 7.79 2.79 4.94
CA ILE A 296 7.43 3.81 5.93
C ILE A 296 8.56 3.89 6.94
N ARG A 297 9.46 4.88 6.79
CA ARG A 297 10.55 5.11 7.73
C ARG A 297 10.13 6.10 8.82
N ILE A 298 10.47 5.77 10.08
CA ILE A 298 10.26 6.58 11.27
C ILE A 298 11.57 6.57 12.06
N ASP A 299 12.15 7.75 12.24
CA ASP A 299 13.38 7.93 13.03
C ASP A 299 13.00 8.10 14.51
N MET A 300 13.44 7.16 15.34
CA MET A 300 13.11 7.17 16.77
C MET A 300 13.86 8.25 17.55
N SER A 301 14.86 8.88 16.95
CA SER A 301 15.53 10.06 17.55
C SER A 301 14.56 11.24 17.75
N GLU A 302 13.49 11.32 16.94
CA GLU A 302 12.45 12.35 17.05
C GLU A 302 11.43 12.05 18.17
N TYR A 303 11.43 10.81 18.70
CA TYR A 303 10.43 10.30 19.63
C TYR A 303 11.00 9.86 20.98
N GLN A 304 12.00 10.60 21.48
CA GLN A 304 12.66 10.34 22.76
C GLN A 304 11.83 10.81 23.96
N GLU A 305 11.02 11.84 23.78
CA GLU A 305 10.20 12.41 24.84
C GLU A 305 8.78 11.86 24.81
N LYS A 306 8.14 11.78 25.97
CA LYS A 306 6.78 11.30 26.12
C LYS A 306 5.77 12.06 25.25
N PHE A 307 5.93 13.37 25.14
CA PHE A 307 5.04 14.22 24.36
C PHE A 307 5.19 13.95 22.83
N THR A 308 6.40 13.72 22.36
CA THR A 308 6.65 13.41 20.95
C THR A 308 6.20 11.99 20.59
N SER A 309 6.28 11.03 21.53
CA SER A 309 5.81 9.67 21.30
C SER A 309 4.30 9.59 20.99
N SER A 310 3.49 10.47 21.64
CA SER A 310 2.05 10.52 21.35
C SER A 310 1.72 10.94 19.92
N ARG A 311 2.60 11.65 19.22
CA ARG A 311 2.41 12.01 17.81
C ARG A 311 2.41 10.80 16.87
N LEU A 312 3.04 9.69 17.26
CA LEU A 312 3.04 8.47 16.46
C LEU A 312 1.64 7.84 16.36
N PHE A 313 0.88 7.89 17.45
CA PHE A 313 -0.38 7.15 17.61
C PHE A 313 -1.59 8.10 17.69
N GLY A 314 -1.36 9.39 17.80
CA GLY A 314 -2.34 10.46 17.98
C GLY A 314 -2.35 11.00 19.41
N ALA A 315 -2.56 12.30 19.53
CA ALA A 315 -2.64 12.99 20.81
C ALA A 315 -3.95 12.63 21.55
N PRO A 316 -3.94 12.54 22.88
CA PRO A 316 -5.17 12.38 23.66
C PRO A 316 -6.15 13.54 23.44
N PRO A 317 -7.46 13.34 23.69
CA PRO A 317 -8.47 14.39 23.59
C PRO A 317 -8.09 15.63 24.41
N GLY A 318 -8.18 16.81 23.79
CA GLY A 318 -7.85 18.09 24.41
C GLY A 318 -6.41 18.58 24.24
N TYR A 319 -5.54 17.80 23.60
CA TYR A 319 -4.18 18.24 23.25
C TYR A 319 -4.10 18.70 21.80
N VAL A 320 -3.13 19.61 21.53
CA VAL A 320 -2.85 20.08 20.17
C VAL A 320 -2.44 18.92 19.27
N GLY A 321 -3.07 18.79 18.09
CA GLY A 321 -2.82 17.69 17.13
C GLY A 321 -3.75 16.48 17.30
N TYR A 322 -4.78 16.54 18.14
CA TYR A 322 -5.76 15.47 18.30
C TYR A 322 -6.50 15.15 16.98
N GLU A 323 -6.85 16.16 16.19
CA GLU A 323 -7.59 16.01 14.93
C GLU A 323 -6.73 15.50 13.76
N GLU A 324 -5.40 15.63 13.86
CA GLU A 324 -4.48 15.22 12.79
C GLU A 324 -4.24 13.69 12.72
N GLY A 325 -4.66 12.96 13.77
CA GLY A 325 -4.37 11.53 13.88
C GLY A 325 -2.88 11.24 14.17
N GLY A 326 -2.51 9.97 14.31
CA GLY A 326 -1.12 9.58 14.53
C GLY A 326 -0.33 9.48 13.23
N GLN A 327 0.90 9.93 13.21
CA GLN A 327 1.75 9.90 12.01
C GLN A 327 1.98 8.48 11.49
N LEU A 328 2.20 7.51 12.37
CA LEU A 328 2.35 6.10 12.02
C LEU A 328 1.01 5.53 11.55
N THR A 329 -0.04 5.72 12.33
CA THR A 329 -1.36 5.15 12.05
C THR A 329 -1.94 5.66 10.74
N GLU A 330 -1.81 6.95 10.42
CA GLU A 330 -2.25 7.52 9.15
C GLU A 330 -1.43 7.00 7.94
N LYS A 331 -0.10 6.87 8.08
CA LYS A 331 0.75 6.32 7.01
C LYS A 331 0.40 4.87 6.71
N VAL A 332 0.23 4.03 7.74
CA VAL A 332 -0.13 2.61 7.57
C VAL A 332 -1.57 2.45 7.07
N ARG A 333 -2.51 3.28 7.53
CA ARG A 333 -3.89 3.27 7.04
C ARG A 333 -3.96 3.57 5.54
N ARG A 334 -3.14 4.52 5.07
CA ARG A 334 -3.06 4.87 3.63
C ARG A 334 -2.31 3.81 2.81
N ARG A 335 -1.36 3.09 3.43
CA ARG A 335 -0.54 2.05 2.78
C ARG A 335 -0.46 0.82 3.68
N PRO A 336 -1.55 0.02 3.74
CA PRO A 336 -1.60 -1.16 4.63
C PRO A 336 -0.61 -2.27 4.24
N TYR A 337 -0.09 -2.22 3.02
CA TYR A 337 0.95 -3.11 2.50
C TYR A 337 2.26 -2.35 2.43
N SER A 338 3.02 -2.41 3.52
CA SER A 338 4.25 -1.63 3.64
C SER A 338 5.27 -2.31 4.55
N VAL A 339 6.52 -1.91 4.39
CA VAL A 339 7.58 -2.16 5.37
C VAL A 339 7.64 -0.96 6.29
N VAL A 340 7.39 -1.18 7.56
CA VAL A 340 7.50 -0.14 8.61
C VAL A 340 8.85 -0.26 9.27
N LEU A 341 9.70 0.73 9.06
CA LEU A 341 11.06 0.79 9.61
C LEU A 341 11.13 1.80 10.75
N PHE A 342 11.38 1.31 11.96
CA PHE A 342 11.72 2.11 13.12
C PHE A 342 13.26 2.19 13.22
N ASP A 343 13.81 3.34 12.86
CA ASP A 343 15.24 3.53 12.84
C ASP A 343 15.74 3.99 14.23
N GLU A 344 16.85 3.42 14.73
CA GLU A 344 17.45 3.69 16.04
C GLU A 344 16.46 3.48 17.22
N ILE A 345 15.84 2.30 17.25
CA ILE A 345 14.77 1.96 18.22
C ILE A 345 15.18 2.14 19.70
N GLU A 346 16.46 2.00 20.02
CA GLU A 346 17.02 2.23 21.36
C GLU A 346 16.87 3.66 21.87
N LYS A 347 16.60 4.62 20.99
CA LYS A 347 16.37 6.03 21.35
C LYS A 347 14.91 6.34 21.67
N ALA A 348 14.01 5.43 21.36
CA ALA A 348 12.58 5.63 21.57
C ALA A 348 12.21 5.73 23.05
N HIS A 349 11.19 6.56 23.34
CA HIS A 349 10.60 6.58 24.68
C HIS A 349 9.97 5.22 25.04
N PRO A 350 10.01 4.77 26.32
CA PRO A 350 9.43 3.48 26.74
C PRO A 350 7.99 3.23 26.32
N ASP A 351 7.17 4.27 26.24
CA ASP A 351 5.75 4.15 25.82
C ASP A 351 5.62 3.65 24.36
N VAL A 352 6.61 3.88 23.50
CA VAL A 352 6.63 3.36 22.13
C VAL A 352 6.67 1.82 22.12
N PHE A 353 7.45 1.21 23.03
CA PHE A 353 7.53 -0.25 23.13
C PHE A 353 6.20 -0.87 23.55
N ASN A 354 5.45 -0.22 24.46
CA ASN A 354 4.13 -0.70 24.88
C ASN A 354 3.14 -0.74 23.70
N VAL A 355 3.21 0.25 22.82
CA VAL A 355 2.35 0.30 21.64
C VAL A 355 2.81 -0.71 20.58
N LEU A 356 4.13 -0.86 20.39
CA LEU A 356 4.66 -1.89 19.49
C LEU A 356 4.29 -3.30 19.95
N LEU A 357 4.22 -3.58 21.24
CA LEU A 357 3.71 -4.86 21.75
C LEU A 357 2.31 -5.16 21.23
N GLN A 358 1.40 -4.19 21.24
CA GLN A 358 0.04 -4.37 20.70
C GLN A 358 0.07 -4.70 19.20
N VAL A 359 0.90 -4.01 18.44
CA VAL A 359 1.08 -4.28 16.98
C VAL A 359 1.62 -5.69 16.76
N LEU A 360 2.62 -6.11 17.53
CA LEU A 360 3.28 -7.42 17.38
C LEU A 360 2.41 -8.59 17.82
N ASP A 361 1.47 -8.39 18.77
CA ASP A 361 0.57 -9.43 19.28
C ASP A 361 -0.72 -9.53 18.49
N ASP A 362 -1.43 -8.40 18.36
CA ASP A 362 -2.77 -8.35 17.79
C ASP A 362 -2.77 -7.95 16.31
N GLY A 363 -1.65 -7.41 15.80
CA GLY A 363 -1.56 -6.87 14.44
C GLY A 363 -2.46 -5.66 14.19
N VAL A 364 -2.97 -5.03 15.24
CA VAL A 364 -3.89 -3.90 15.17
C VAL A 364 -3.48 -2.84 16.17
N LEU A 365 -3.53 -1.59 15.77
CA LEU A 365 -3.32 -0.44 16.64
C LEU A 365 -4.55 0.47 16.62
N THR A 366 -5.04 0.86 17.80
CA THR A 366 -6.14 1.82 17.90
C THR A 366 -5.55 3.22 18.04
N ASP A 367 -5.92 4.12 17.12
CA ASP A 367 -5.49 5.52 17.17
C ASP A 367 -6.26 6.33 18.22
N SER A 368 -5.85 7.59 18.41
CA SER A 368 -6.50 8.51 19.37
C SER A 368 -7.96 8.80 19.03
N LEU A 369 -8.39 8.63 17.78
CA LEU A 369 -9.76 8.80 17.32
C LEU A 369 -10.61 7.53 17.51
N GLY A 370 -10.04 6.45 18.09
CA GLY A 370 -10.71 5.17 18.28
C GLY A 370 -10.76 4.29 17.02
N ARG A 371 -10.07 4.66 15.95
CA ARG A 371 -10.02 3.89 14.69
C ARG A 371 -8.97 2.78 14.82
N LYS A 372 -9.33 1.58 14.40
CA LYS A 372 -8.42 0.43 14.35
C LYS A 372 -7.63 0.43 13.05
N VAL A 373 -6.31 0.48 13.14
CA VAL A 373 -5.38 0.42 12.02
C VAL A 373 -4.75 -0.96 11.97
N ASP A 374 -4.84 -1.63 10.83
CA ASP A 374 -4.40 -3.00 10.62
C ASP A 374 -2.95 -3.06 10.15
N PHE A 375 -2.11 -3.80 10.87
CA PHE A 375 -0.69 -4.04 10.57
C PHE A 375 -0.41 -5.48 10.09
N LYS A 376 -1.45 -6.33 9.91
CA LYS A 376 -1.26 -7.74 9.53
C LYS A 376 -0.54 -7.92 8.20
N ASN A 377 -0.71 -6.95 7.28
CA ASN A 377 -0.09 -6.96 5.97
C ASN A 377 1.22 -6.17 5.92
N THR A 378 1.75 -5.75 7.07
CA THR A 378 3.01 -5.03 7.16
C THR A 378 4.17 -5.95 7.55
N VAL A 379 5.38 -5.53 7.20
CA VAL A 379 6.62 -6.06 7.77
C VAL A 379 7.19 -5.00 8.71
N VAL A 380 7.38 -5.34 9.98
CA VAL A 380 7.91 -4.43 10.98
C VAL A 380 9.40 -4.67 11.16
N ILE A 381 10.21 -3.65 10.91
CA ILE A 381 11.67 -3.70 11.05
C ILE A 381 12.10 -2.62 12.03
N MET A 382 12.94 -2.98 12.98
CA MET A 382 13.55 -2.07 13.93
C MET A 382 15.07 -2.13 13.76
N THR A 383 15.75 -1.00 13.55
CA THR A 383 17.21 -0.97 13.54
C THR A 383 17.76 -0.55 14.87
N SER A 384 18.90 -1.09 15.24
CA SER A 384 19.62 -0.68 16.45
C SER A 384 21.14 -0.78 16.28
N ASN A 385 21.84 0.12 16.97
CA ASN A 385 23.27 0.14 17.04
C ASN A 385 23.82 -0.52 18.34
N ILE A 386 22.94 -1.12 19.16
CA ILE A 386 23.31 -1.84 20.38
C ILE A 386 24.22 -3.02 20.02
N GLY A 387 25.22 -3.29 20.83
CA GLY A 387 26.18 -4.38 20.61
C GLY A 387 27.25 -4.09 19.55
N THR A 388 27.21 -2.94 18.89
CA THR A 388 28.19 -2.56 17.81
C THR A 388 29.64 -2.64 18.27
N LYS A 389 29.96 -2.22 19.50
CA LYS A 389 31.32 -2.27 20.05
C LYS A 389 31.81 -3.71 20.23
N MET A 390 30.94 -4.68 20.46
CA MET A 390 31.29 -6.09 20.55
C MET A 390 31.45 -6.73 19.19
N ILE A 391 30.61 -6.32 18.20
CA ILE A 391 30.72 -6.75 16.81
C ILE A 391 32.06 -6.26 16.20
N GLN A 392 32.48 -5.04 16.49
CA GLN A 392 33.73 -4.44 15.98
C GLN A 392 35.02 -4.94 16.69
N LYS A 393 34.98 -5.21 18.00
CA LYS A 393 36.15 -5.70 18.76
C LYS A 393 36.65 -7.06 18.29
N GLY A 394 35.92 -7.79 17.46
CA GLY A 394 36.39 -9.05 16.89
C GLY A 394 37.44 -8.94 15.80
N VAL A 395 37.82 -7.72 15.39
CA VAL A 395 38.87 -7.43 14.37
C VAL A 395 40.22 -7.01 14.95
N SER A 396 40.32 -6.76 16.27
CA SER A 396 41.54 -6.23 16.88
C SER A 396 42.29 -7.26 17.71
N LEU A 397 43.50 -7.55 17.25
CA LEU A 397 44.67 -8.12 17.92
C LEU A 397 44.66 -9.62 18.29
N GLY A 398 45.35 -10.34 17.43
CA GLY A 398 46.31 -11.39 17.71
C GLY A 398 46.22 -12.14 19.05
N PHE A 399 45.93 -13.39 18.96
CA PHE A 399 46.45 -14.56 19.60
C PHE A 399 45.43 -15.72 19.54
N GLN A 400 45.91 -16.77 18.93
CA GLN A 400 45.51 -18.18 19.03
C GLN A 400 44.27 -18.67 18.26
N ASN A 401 44.61 -19.64 17.42
CA ASN A 401 43.76 -20.64 16.78
C ASN A 401 42.81 -21.25 17.80
N ASP A 402 41.54 -20.85 17.74
CA ASP A 402 40.40 -21.65 18.19
C ASP A 402 39.29 -21.55 17.19
N GLU A 403 38.75 -22.67 16.84
CA GLU A 403 37.75 -23.00 15.82
C GLU A 403 36.74 -21.88 15.53
N LYS A 404 36.67 -21.47 14.27
CA LYS A 404 35.82 -20.39 13.74
C LYS A 404 34.35 -20.47 14.17
N GLY A 405 33.84 -21.59 14.67
CA GLY A 405 32.49 -21.79 15.16
C GLY A 405 32.24 -21.30 16.59
N GLY A 406 33.20 -21.43 17.50
CA GLY A 406 33.02 -21.07 18.90
C GLY A 406 33.01 -19.57 19.16
N GLN A 407 33.73 -18.79 18.38
CA GLN A 407 33.76 -17.32 18.51
C GLN A 407 32.48 -16.63 17.99
N ALA A 408 31.86 -17.16 16.92
CA ALA A 408 30.61 -16.64 16.39
C ALA A 408 29.44 -16.86 17.38
N LEU A 409 29.38 -18.02 18.04
CA LEU A 409 28.37 -18.32 19.06
C LEU A 409 28.51 -17.40 20.29
N ARG A 410 29.73 -17.20 20.80
CA ARG A 410 29.97 -16.29 21.95
C ARG A 410 29.59 -14.85 21.62
N ARG A 411 29.92 -14.35 20.42
CA ARG A 411 29.52 -12.99 19.95
C ARG A 411 28.00 -12.84 19.93
N LYS A 412 27.29 -13.85 19.44
CA LYS A 412 25.83 -13.85 19.43
C LYS A 412 25.25 -13.81 20.84
N GLU A 413 25.83 -14.56 21.78
CA GLU A 413 25.44 -14.57 23.19
C GLU A 413 25.69 -13.21 23.86
N ASP A 414 26.84 -12.58 23.61
CA ASP A 414 27.19 -11.27 24.17
C ASP A 414 26.24 -10.17 23.65
N VAL A 415 25.97 -10.14 22.35
CA VAL A 415 25.00 -9.22 21.74
C VAL A 415 23.60 -9.44 22.30
N MET A 416 23.17 -10.71 22.45
CA MET A 416 21.89 -11.06 23.08
C MET A 416 21.83 -10.63 24.54
N GLY A 417 22.96 -10.66 25.25
CA GLY A 417 23.08 -10.16 26.64
C GLY A 417 22.85 -8.65 26.74
N GLU A 418 23.40 -7.86 25.82
CA GLU A 418 23.15 -6.40 25.77
C GLU A 418 21.71 -6.07 25.37
N LEU A 419 21.13 -6.81 24.42
CA LEU A 419 19.75 -6.64 24.04
C LEU A 419 18.78 -6.89 25.23
N LYS A 420 19.01 -7.94 26.01
CA LYS A 420 18.21 -8.23 27.19
C LYS A 420 18.33 -7.18 28.30
N ARG A 421 19.39 -6.38 28.29
CA ARG A 421 19.53 -5.24 29.21
C ARG A 421 18.79 -3.99 28.71
N SER A 422 18.68 -3.83 27.39
CA SER A 422 18.10 -2.65 26.77
C SER A 422 16.59 -2.80 26.48
N PHE A 423 16.12 -4.01 26.24
CA PHE A 423 14.74 -4.30 25.92
C PHE A 423 14.12 -5.30 26.91
N SER A 424 12.84 -5.17 27.20
CA SER A 424 12.14 -6.11 28.05
C SER A 424 12.11 -7.52 27.42
N PRO A 425 12.20 -8.59 28.23
CA PRO A 425 12.10 -9.95 27.70
C PRO A 425 10.78 -10.21 26.96
N GLU A 426 9.70 -9.56 27.39
CA GLU A 426 8.39 -9.64 26.75
C GLU A 426 8.45 -9.13 25.30
N PHE A 427 9.06 -7.97 25.09
CA PHE A 427 9.24 -7.38 23.76
C PHE A 427 10.07 -8.28 22.83
N LEU A 428 11.22 -8.77 23.33
CA LEU A 428 12.10 -9.63 22.54
C LEU A 428 11.44 -10.95 22.13
N ASN A 429 10.56 -11.51 22.98
CA ASN A 429 9.83 -12.75 22.68
C ASN A 429 8.75 -12.58 21.60
N ARG A 430 8.35 -11.35 21.25
CA ARG A 430 7.39 -11.05 20.19
C ARG A 430 8.04 -10.84 18.82
N ILE A 431 9.36 -10.74 18.77
CA ILE A 431 10.13 -10.56 17.55
C ILE A 431 10.35 -11.92 16.89
N ASP A 432 10.07 -12.00 15.58
CA ASP A 432 10.25 -13.24 14.82
C ASP A 432 11.72 -13.62 14.65
N GLU A 433 12.59 -12.62 14.40
CA GLU A 433 14.01 -12.88 14.17
C GLU A 433 14.86 -11.64 14.55
N ILE A 434 15.98 -11.91 15.19
CA ILE A 434 17.03 -10.91 15.48
C ILE A 434 18.17 -11.12 14.49
N VAL A 435 18.40 -10.15 13.64
CA VAL A 435 19.30 -10.21 12.50
C VAL A 435 20.55 -9.38 12.77
N ILE A 436 21.71 -10.01 12.76
CA ILE A 436 23.00 -9.35 13.01
C ILE A 436 23.65 -9.04 11.67
N PHE A 437 24.00 -7.76 11.48
CA PHE A 437 24.76 -7.27 10.34
C PHE A 437 26.22 -7.16 10.71
N HIS A 438 27.07 -7.67 9.84
CA HIS A 438 28.52 -7.64 10.00
C HIS A 438 29.13 -6.41 9.34
N SER A 439 30.32 -6.01 9.81
CA SER A 439 31.09 -4.93 9.14
C SER A 439 31.44 -5.38 7.71
N LEU A 440 31.40 -4.41 6.79
CA LEU A 440 31.71 -4.65 5.39
C LEU A 440 33.24 -4.80 5.19
N GLU A 441 33.62 -5.77 4.37
CA GLU A 441 35.01 -5.96 3.94
C GLU A 441 35.31 -5.10 2.70
N LYS A 442 36.58 -4.90 2.36
CA LYS A 442 36.99 -4.06 1.22
C LYS A 442 36.40 -4.51 -0.11
N GLU A 443 36.29 -5.80 -0.31
CA GLU A 443 35.70 -6.39 -1.52
C GLU A 443 34.20 -6.02 -1.64
N HIS A 444 33.47 -6.03 -0.52
CA HIS A 444 32.07 -5.63 -0.46
C HIS A 444 31.90 -4.15 -0.82
N LEU A 445 32.83 -3.28 -0.36
CA LEU A 445 32.79 -1.85 -0.65
C LEU A 445 33.01 -1.53 -2.13
N ILE A 446 33.86 -2.30 -2.83
CA ILE A 446 34.05 -2.16 -4.28
C ILE A 446 32.75 -2.47 -5.02
N HIS A 447 32.08 -3.57 -4.70
CA HIS A 447 30.80 -3.92 -5.32
C HIS A 447 29.71 -2.87 -5.04
N ILE A 448 29.65 -2.33 -3.83
CA ILE A 448 28.69 -1.25 -3.49
C ILE A 448 28.99 0.00 -4.32
N LEU A 449 30.26 0.34 -4.48
CA LEU A 449 30.67 1.48 -5.32
C LEU A 449 30.24 1.29 -6.78
N ASP A 450 30.37 0.07 -7.32
CA ASP A 450 29.94 -0.24 -8.68
C ASP A 450 28.41 -0.05 -8.84
N ILE A 451 27.62 -0.47 -7.85
CA ILE A 451 26.17 -0.27 -7.85
C ILE A 451 25.83 1.23 -7.84
N LEU A 452 26.48 2.01 -6.97
CA LEU A 452 26.25 3.45 -6.87
C LEU A 452 26.66 4.21 -8.14
N LEU A 453 27.78 3.82 -8.77
CA LEU A 453 28.21 4.37 -10.07
C LEU A 453 27.23 4.05 -11.18
N HIS A 454 26.68 2.83 -11.19
CA HIS A 454 25.66 2.44 -12.15
C HIS A 454 24.38 3.28 -11.98
N GLU A 455 23.89 3.46 -10.76
CA GLU A 455 22.72 4.30 -10.48
C GLU A 455 22.98 5.77 -10.85
N LEU A 456 24.18 6.27 -10.60
CA LEU A 456 24.56 7.62 -10.97
C LEU A 456 24.56 7.80 -12.50
N ASN A 457 25.12 6.83 -13.22
CA ASN A 457 25.12 6.85 -14.68
C ASN A 457 23.72 6.81 -15.28
N LEU A 458 22.79 6.01 -14.68
CA LEU A 458 21.39 6.01 -15.08
C LEU A 458 20.73 7.40 -14.96
N ARG A 459 21.05 8.15 -13.89
CA ARG A 459 20.56 9.54 -13.71
C ARG A 459 21.19 10.54 -14.68
N LEU A 460 22.37 10.25 -15.22
CA LEU A 460 23.10 11.11 -16.12
C LEU A 460 22.76 10.86 -17.60
N ILE A 461 22.00 9.80 -17.92
CA ILE A 461 21.58 9.48 -19.29
C ILE A 461 20.89 10.68 -19.96
N ASP A 462 20.00 11.35 -19.24
CA ASP A 462 19.26 12.52 -19.77
C ASP A 462 20.19 13.70 -20.12
N LYS A 463 21.40 13.72 -19.54
CA LYS A 463 22.43 14.74 -19.78
C LYS A 463 23.48 14.29 -20.78
N SER A 464 23.38 13.09 -21.33
CA SER A 464 24.35 12.48 -22.26
C SER A 464 25.78 12.45 -21.70
N VAL A 465 25.92 12.22 -20.39
CA VAL A 465 27.19 12.12 -19.68
C VAL A 465 27.29 10.73 -19.02
N SER A 466 28.46 10.09 -19.12
CA SER A 466 28.78 8.86 -18.38
C SER A 466 30.07 9.06 -17.56
N ILE A 467 30.11 8.44 -16.40
CA ILE A 467 31.25 8.46 -15.50
C ILE A 467 31.85 7.04 -15.49
N GLU A 468 33.10 6.92 -15.89
CA GLU A 468 33.89 5.70 -15.76
C GLU A 468 34.97 5.93 -14.70
N VAL A 469 35.16 4.99 -13.79
CA VAL A 469 36.09 5.07 -12.68
C VAL A 469 37.02 3.87 -12.70
N ASP A 470 38.31 4.10 -12.79
CA ASP A 470 39.33 3.06 -12.77
C ASP A 470 39.47 2.41 -11.39
N ASP A 471 39.98 1.18 -11.35
CA ASP A 471 40.13 0.43 -10.09
C ASP A 471 41.04 1.09 -9.07
N GLU A 472 42.05 1.83 -9.51
CA GLU A 472 42.91 2.61 -8.61
C GLU A 472 42.15 3.73 -7.89
N VAL A 473 41.29 4.42 -8.62
CA VAL A 473 40.40 5.47 -8.06
C VAL A 473 39.32 4.86 -7.15
N LYS A 474 38.78 3.70 -7.48
CA LYS A 474 37.84 2.98 -6.59
C LYS A 474 38.53 2.62 -5.26
N GLN A 475 39.76 2.12 -5.31
CA GLN A 475 40.52 1.78 -4.11
C GLN A 475 40.89 3.02 -3.26
N TRP A 476 41.11 4.16 -3.91
CA TRP A 476 41.35 5.42 -3.22
C TRP A 476 40.09 5.93 -2.52
N LEU A 477 38.94 5.91 -3.21
CA LEU A 477 37.62 6.29 -2.64
C LEU A 477 37.22 5.45 -1.42
N ILE A 478 37.66 4.20 -1.36
CA ILE A 478 37.37 3.31 -0.21
C ILE A 478 38.30 3.58 0.99
N LYS A 479 39.44 4.20 0.76
CA LYS A 479 40.41 4.50 1.84
C LYS A 479 40.11 5.79 2.60
N GLU A 480 39.44 6.75 1.97
CA GLU A 480 38.93 7.96 2.61
C GLU A 480 37.58 7.76 3.27
#